data_4badcd49188684403c32a601fdea4162
#
_entry.id   4badcd49188684403c32a601fdea4162
#
_cell.length_a   1.000
_cell.length_b   1.000
_cell.length_c   1.000
_cell.angle_alpha   90.00
_cell.angle_beta   90.00
_cell.angle_gamma   90.00
#
_symmetry.space_group_name_H-M   'P 1'
#
loop_
_entity.id
_entity.type
_entity.pdbx_description
1 polymer ?
#
loop_
_entity_poly.entity_id
_entity_poly.type
_entity_poly.pdbx_seq_one_letter_code
_entity_poly.pdbx_strand_id
1 'polypeptide(L)'
;MVRKFRYENDYPIVDTTCGKVHGYEYDDVIYFKGIPYARAERFCDPKAYTWDGVFEATAYGYSCPTIEEPALDYSLDFARKQELKDEACQNLNIWTPALDNEKRPVLVWLHGGGMSFGSSSEDGLCEGDNMCRFGRVVVVSLNHRLNLLGFCDLSDFGEKFKNSGNQGIADMVFALKWIRDNIAKFGGDPDNVMLFGQSGGGMKVTALLQTPEADGLFHKGLIMSGVQGGAMCDCNGSGKKMGEILMEETGCSNIEELCKVPVKELLGAGKIVRKKLKFLGYNAGEMPFYSDYYLGDPLIHPFRSETAHIPLLVGSTFGEFNAPFSYGISKHRMTDKEMEDKIKETLGEDLASKVIPLFKEAYPERPLVDVLSMDYMFRSYIRSYMKRRTELNDCTWEYIFNLDMPMLGGVSPLHGNDLGFVFNTTDRAPALQEPGVTEKVQKEVFDTVMAFAKTGNPNNGSIPAWEPSKPGDFKALVFGKETAVRRNFDAELNDCMAGELLEKQVQFMYDSVSGRIGG
;
A
#
# COMPACT_ATOMS: atom_id res chain seq x y z
N MET A 1 -6.86 28.24 16.97
CA MET A 1 -6.79 29.18 15.82
C MET A 1 -7.97 28.92 14.90
N VAL A 2 -8.55 29.94 14.29
CA VAL A 2 -9.60 29.78 13.28
C VAL A 2 -8.90 29.38 12.00
N ARG A 3 -9.23 28.18 11.45
CA ARG A 3 -8.72 27.72 10.17
C ARG A 3 -9.21 28.64 9.07
N LYS A 4 -8.31 29.04 8.14
CA LYS A 4 -8.61 29.96 7.05
C LYS A 4 -8.85 29.20 5.77
N PHE A 5 -9.98 29.45 5.13
CA PHE A 5 -10.29 28.98 3.79
C PHE A 5 -10.18 30.14 2.81
N ARG A 6 -9.50 29.92 1.67
CA ARG A 6 -9.35 30.87 0.58
C ARG A 6 -9.63 30.20 -0.75
N TYR A 7 -10.56 30.77 -1.48
CA TYR A 7 -10.88 30.42 -2.87
C TYR A 7 -11.18 31.72 -3.61
N GLU A 8 -10.41 32.02 -4.64
CA GLU A 8 -10.50 33.25 -5.42
C GLU A 8 -10.52 32.87 -6.90
N ASN A 9 -11.20 33.63 -7.74
CA ASN A 9 -11.40 33.31 -9.17
C ASN A 9 -10.09 33.15 -9.99
N ASP A 10 -8.99 33.72 -9.51
CA ASP A 10 -7.69 33.73 -10.17
C ASP A 10 -6.57 33.08 -9.32
N TYR A 11 -6.90 32.52 -8.15
CA TYR A 11 -5.94 31.87 -7.25
C TYR A 11 -6.58 30.79 -6.40
N PRO A 12 -5.88 29.62 -6.21
CA PRO A 12 -4.65 29.20 -6.87
C PRO A 12 -4.95 28.54 -8.25
N ILE A 13 -4.33 29.05 -9.30
CA ILE A 13 -4.41 28.47 -10.65
C ILE A 13 -3.01 28.02 -11.11
N VAL A 14 -2.92 26.81 -11.63
CA VAL A 14 -1.69 26.23 -12.19
C VAL A 14 -1.94 25.81 -13.65
N ASP A 15 -1.01 26.19 -14.53
CA ASP A 15 -1.04 25.82 -15.94
C ASP A 15 -0.26 24.52 -16.14
N THR A 16 -0.97 23.41 -16.40
CA THR A 16 -0.40 22.08 -16.59
C THR A 16 -0.22 21.77 -18.08
N THR A 17 0.44 20.65 -18.41
CA THR A 17 0.54 20.15 -19.79
C THR A 17 -0.82 19.70 -20.36
N CYS A 18 -1.84 19.54 -19.51
CA CYS A 18 -3.18 19.09 -19.88
C CYS A 18 -4.21 20.22 -19.96
N GLY A 19 -3.92 21.38 -19.39
CA GLY A 19 -4.81 22.53 -19.22
C GLY A 19 -4.64 23.18 -17.86
N LYS A 20 -5.35 24.26 -17.59
CA LYS A 20 -5.29 24.96 -16.30
C LYS A 20 -6.11 24.22 -15.26
N VAL A 21 -5.60 24.19 -14.00
CA VAL A 21 -6.30 23.65 -12.85
C VAL A 21 -6.46 24.71 -11.79
N HIS A 22 -7.64 24.80 -11.19
CA HIS A 22 -7.97 25.74 -10.12
C HIS A 22 -8.25 24.97 -8.84
N GLY A 23 -7.49 25.27 -7.80
CA GLY A 23 -7.61 24.64 -6.49
C GLY A 23 -8.19 25.59 -5.43
N TYR A 24 -7.86 25.32 -4.18
CA TYR A 24 -8.19 26.19 -3.04
C TYR A 24 -7.08 26.10 -1.99
N GLU A 25 -7.02 27.07 -1.11
CA GLU A 25 -6.12 27.08 0.05
C GLU A 25 -6.94 26.86 1.33
N TYR A 26 -6.46 25.96 2.19
CA TYR A 26 -7.04 25.74 3.48
C TYR A 26 -5.95 25.54 4.53
N ASP A 27 -5.92 26.45 5.51
CA ASP A 27 -5.02 26.38 6.65
C ASP A 27 -3.53 26.22 6.25
N ASP A 28 -3.07 27.11 5.36
CA ASP A 28 -1.69 27.20 4.82
C ASP A 28 -1.26 25.98 3.95
N VAL A 29 -2.20 25.24 3.42
CA VAL A 29 -1.98 24.21 2.41
C VAL A 29 -2.85 24.48 1.19
N ILE A 30 -2.28 24.36 0.01
CA ILE A 30 -3.01 24.48 -1.26
C ILE A 30 -3.38 23.09 -1.76
N TYR A 31 -4.65 22.92 -2.10
CA TYR A 31 -5.27 21.66 -2.50
C TYR A 31 -5.69 21.73 -3.97
N PHE A 32 -5.34 20.69 -4.72
CA PHE A 32 -5.91 20.41 -6.03
C PHE A 32 -6.41 18.97 -6.02
N LYS A 33 -7.68 18.74 -6.24
CA LYS A 33 -8.33 17.43 -6.12
C LYS A 33 -8.94 16.99 -7.44
N GLY A 34 -8.84 15.68 -7.74
CA GLY A 34 -9.52 15.06 -8.86
C GLY A 34 -8.99 15.45 -10.24
N ILE A 35 -7.73 15.89 -10.35
CA ILE A 35 -7.11 16.25 -11.63
C ILE A 35 -7.02 15.01 -12.53
N PRO A 36 -7.67 14.97 -13.70
CA PRO A 36 -7.55 13.84 -14.62
C PRO A 36 -6.17 13.85 -15.28
N TYR A 37 -5.37 12.82 -15.03
CA TYR A 37 -4.05 12.68 -15.67
C TYR A 37 -4.11 11.89 -16.98
N ALA A 38 -5.14 11.08 -17.19
CA ALA A 38 -5.36 10.27 -18.38
C ALA A 38 -6.84 9.95 -18.58
N ARG A 39 -7.14 9.35 -19.73
CA ARG A 39 -8.37 8.60 -20.02
C ARG A 39 -8.00 7.30 -20.70
N ALA A 40 -8.78 6.27 -20.49
CA ALA A 40 -8.57 4.98 -21.11
C ALA A 40 -9.88 4.38 -21.62
N GLU A 41 -9.80 3.75 -22.78
CA GLU A 41 -10.82 2.78 -23.18
C GLU A 41 -10.65 1.52 -22.34
N ARG A 42 -11.73 0.79 -22.09
CA ARG A 42 -11.70 -0.44 -21.30
C ARG A 42 -10.68 -1.43 -21.89
N PHE A 43 -9.81 -1.97 -21.02
CA PHE A 43 -8.73 -2.91 -21.33
C PHE A 43 -7.61 -2.36 -22.22
N CYS A 44 -7.62 -1.09 -22.56
CA CYS A 44 -6.61 -0.46 -23.41
C CYS A 44 -5.69 0.46 -22.61
N ASP A 45 -4.52 0.77 -23.19
CA ASP A 45 -3.54 1.67 -22.59
C ASP A 45 -4.12 3.08 -22.32
N PRO A 46 -3.72 3.74 -21.21
CA PRO A 46 -4.12 5.11 -20.93
C PRO A 46 -3.58 6.08 -21.99
N LYS A 47 -4.36 7.11 -22.26
CA LYS A 47 -4.00 8.18 -23.20
C LYS A 47 -4.05 9.53 -22.51
N ALA A 48 -3.25 10.48 -22.99
CA ALA A 48 -3.29 11.86 -22.52
C ALA A 48 -4.71 12.43 -22.65
N TYR A 49 -5.11 13.16 -21.62
CA TYR A 49 -6.38 13.86 -21.59
C TYR A 49 -6.13 15.34 -21.37
N THR A 50 -6.68 16.17 -22.24
CA THR A 50 -6.55 17.63 -22.18
C THR A 50 -7.93 18.28 -22.16
N TRP A 51 -8.01 19.49 -21.65
CA TRP A 51 -9.23 20.29 -21.59
C TRP A 51 -8.95 21.75 -21.95
N ASP A 52 -9.99 22.40 -22.46
CA ASP A 52 -9.98 23.83 -22.67
C ASP A 52 -10.46 24.57 -21.41
N GLY A 53 -9.94 25.79 -21.20
CA GLY A 53 -10.32 26.60 -20.05
C GLY A 53 -9.66 26.15 -18.73
N VAL A 54 -10.41 26.26 -17.64
CA VAL A 54 -9.94 25.97 -16.29
C VAL A 54 -10.72 24.80 -15.69
N PHE A 55 -10.02 23.75 -15.26
CA PHE A 55 -10.61 22.62 -14.54
C PHE A 55 -10.69 22.94 -13.05
N GLU A 56 -11.88 22.84 -12.46
CA GLU A 56 -12.11 23.06 -11.03
C GLU A 56 -11.67 21.84 -10.21
N ALA A 57 -10.43 21.89 -9.72
CA ALA A 57 -9.80 20.83 -8.94
C ALA A 57 -10.11 20.97 -7.43
N THR A 58 -11.40 21.13 -7.09
CA THR A 58 -11.86 21.39 -5.73
C THR A 58 -12.49 20.19 -5.02
N ALA A 59 -12.81 19.14 -5.77
CA ALA A 59 -13.41 17.90 -5.27
C ALA A 59 -12.65 16.67 -5.75
N TYR A 60 -12.69 15.58 -4.97
CA TYR A 60 -12.14 14.30 -5.40
C TYR A 60 -12.79 13.80 -6.68
N GLY A 61 -11.99 13.19 -7.54
CA GLY A 61 -12.46 12.53 -8.75
C GLY A 61 -13.09 11.16 -8.46
N TYR A 62 -13.48 10.47 -9.53
CA TYR A 62 -14.03 9.12 -9.41
C TYR A 62 -12.96 8.12 -8.91
N SER A 63 -13.40 7.16 -8.08
CA SER A 63 -12.66 5.95 -7.79
C SER A 63 -13.01 4.83 -8.80
N CYS A 64 -12.16 3.81 -8.87
CA CYS A 64 -12.41 2.68 -9.76
C CYS A 64 -13.64 1.88 -9.29
N PRO A 65 -14.54 1.46 -10.19
CA PRO A 65 -15.66 0.61 -9.82
C PRO A 65 -15.22 -0.71 -9.18
N THR A 66 -15.86 -1.06 -8.07
CA THR A 66 -15.66 -2.32 -7.36
C THR A 66 -17.01 -2.93 -7.00
N ILE A 67 -17.09 -4.25 -6.88
CA ILE A 67 -18.32 -4.94 -6.40
C ILE A 67 -18.24 -5.22 -4.91
N GLU A 68 -17.04 -5.52 -4.43
CA GLU A 68 -16.81 -5.92 -3.04
C GLU A 68 -16.09 -4.78 -2.32
N GLU A 69 -16.66 -4.39 -1.20
CA GLU A 69 -15.95 -3.63 -0.19
C GLU A 69 -15.62 -4.61 0.94
N PRO A 70 -14.44 -4.51 1.55
CA PRO A 70 -14.08 -5.43 2.63
C PRO A 70 -15.11 -5.31 3.77
N ALA A 71 -15.56 -6.46 4.27
CA ALA A 71 -16.52 -6.53 5.35
C ALA A 71 -15.95 -6.09 6.72
N LEU A 72 -14.60 -6.06 6.83
CA LEU A 72 -13.91 -5.67 8.05
C LEU A 72 -13.13 -4.38 7.79
N ASP A 73 -13.47 -3.36 8.58
CA ASP A 73 -12.68 -2.16 8.69
C ASP A 73 -11.63 -2.34 9.79
N TYR A 74 -10.38 -2.61 9.39
CA TYR A 74 -9.24 -2.70 10.31
C TYR A 74 -8.78 -1.33 10.82
N SER A 75 -9.33 -0.26 10.26
CA SER A 75 -8.98 1.12 10.60
C SER A 75 -9.56 1.60 11.93
N LEU A 76 -10.20 0.71 12.70
CA LEU A 76 -10.60 0.96 14.08
C LEU A 76 -11.17 2.38 14.31
N ASP A 77 -12.36 2.67 13.73
CA ASP A 77 -13.09 3.92 13.97
C ASP A 77 -13.04 5.00 12.85
N PHE A 78 -12.60 4.64 11.63
CA PHE A 78 -12.69 5.60 10.51
C PHE A 78 -13.93 5.34 9.68
N ALA A 79 -14.79 6.35 9.61
CA ALA A 79 -15.83 6.38 8.60
C ALA A 79 -15.16 6.51 7.21
N ARG A 80 -15.24 5.47 6.41
CA ARG A 80 -14.88 5.56 5.00
C ARG A 80 -15.75 6.59 4.31
N LYS A 81 -15.14 7.42 3.49
CA LYS A 81 -15.86 8.40 2.69
C LYS A 81 -16.68 7.66 1.62
N GLN A 82 -17.92 8.08 1.43
CA GLN A 82 -18.70 7.61 0.29
C GLN A 82 -18.14 8.23 -0.99
N GLU A 83 -17.80 7.41 -1.97
CA GLU A 83 -17.15 7.80 -3.21
C GLU A 83 -18.05 7.59 -4.43
N LEU A 84 -17.87 8.45 -5.41
CA LEU A 84 -18.44 8.24 -6.74
C LEU A 84 -17.50 7.35 -7.54
N LYS A 85 -18.04 6.29 -8.16
CA LYS A 85 -17.26 5.29 -8.89
C LYS A 85 -17.55 5.36 -10.38
N ASP A 86 -16.49 5.42 -11.21
CA ASP A 86 -16.57 5.43 -12.67
C ASP A 86 -15.29 4.84 -13.28
N GLU A 87 -15.37 4.28 -14.48
CA GLU A 87 -14.20 3.79 -15.22
C GLU A 87 -13.22 4.92 -15.60
N ALA A 88 -13.69 6.17 -15.64
CA ALA A 88 -12.86 7.37 -15.80
C ALA A 88 -12.13 7.75 -14.48
N CYS A 89 -11.57 6.76 -13.79
CA CYS A 89 -10.95 6.91 -12.48
C CYS A 89 -9.47 7.36 -12.51
N GLN A 90 -8.88 7.61 -13.68
CA GLN A 90 -7.50 8.07 -13.82
C GLN A 90 -7.39 9.54 -13.40
N ASN A 91 -7.31 9.78 -12.09
CA ASN A 91 -7.18 11.13 -11.52
C ASN A 91 -6.22 11.13 -10.31
N LEU A 92 -5.71 12.30 -9.97
CA LEU A 92 -4.82 12.51 -8.85
C LEU A 92 -5.20 13.74 -8.03
N ASN A 93 -4.68 13.79 -6.80
CA ASN A 93 -4.85 14.90 -5.89
C ASN A 93 -3.47 15.42 -5.49
N ILE A 94 -3.34 16.72 -5.23
CA ILE A 94 -2.08 17.36 -4.85
C ILE A 94 -2.31 18.24 -3.62
N TRP A 95 -1.41 18.14 -2.64
CA TRP A 95 -1.26 19.05 -1.51
C TRP A 95 0.11 19.69 -1.61
N THR A 96 0.16 21.01 -1.60
CA THR A 96 1.42 21.74 -1.64
C THR A 96 1.41 22.92 -0.65
N PRO A 97 2.56 23.23 0.01
CA PRO A 97 2.63 24.37 0.91
C PRO A 97 2.76 25.72 0.18
N ALA A 98 3.18 25.72 -1.10
CA ALA A 98 3.27 26.94 -1.91
C ALA A 98 3.43 26.62 -3.40
N LEU A 99 2.97 27.54 -4.25
CA LEU A 99 3.20 27.55 -5.69
C LEU A 99 4.44 28.40 -5.99
N ASP A 100 5.61 27.85 -5.72
CA ASP A 100 6.91 28.50 -5.90
C ASP A 100 7.94 27.54 -6.54
N ASN A 101 9.21 27.92 -6.60
CA ASN A 101 10.29 27.15 -7.20
C ASN A 101 11.22 26.48 -6.16
N GLU A 102 10.74 26.18 -4.95
CA GLU A 102 11.60 25.65 -3.87
C GLU A 102 12.11 24.23 -4.12
N LYS A 103 11.53 23.48 -5.06
CA LYS A 103 11.90 22.09 -5.36
C LYS A 103 11.78 21.17 -4.13
N ARG A 104 10.57 21.07 -3.59
CA ARG A 104 10.28 20.18 -2.46
C ARG A 104 10.25 18.72 -2.86
N PRO A 105 10.66 17.80 -1.98
CA PRO A 105 10.41 16.38 -2.20
C PRO A 105 8.94 16.10 -2.51
N VAL A 106 8.70 15.19 -3.44
CA VAL A 106 7.36 14.77 -3.87
C VAL A 106 7.09 13.38 -3.33
N LEU A 107 6.02 13.23 -2.54
CA LEU A 107 5.59 11.95 -1.99
C LEU A 107 4.33 11.50 -2.70
N VAL A 108 4.40 10.35 -3.38
CA VAL A 108 3.29 9.82 -4.17
C VAL A 108 2.68 8.64 -3.43
N TRP A 109 1.46 8.83 -2.92
CA TRP A 109 0.69 7.82 -2.21
C TRP A 109 0.00 6.86 -3.18
N LEU A 110 0.25 5.57 -2.98
CA LEU A 110 -0.44 4.47 -3.63
C LEU A 110 -1.31 3.76 -2.58
N HIS A 111 -2.63 3.84 -2.75
CA HIS A 111 -3.60 3.31 -1.79
C HIS A 111 -3.57 1.79 -1.66
N GLY A 112 -4.08 1.27 -0.54
CA GLY A 112 -4.22 -0.15 -0.25
C GLY A 112 -5.34 -0.85 -1.03
N GLY A 113 -5.83 -1.96 -0.48
CA GLY A 113 -6.92 -2.73 -1.09
C GLY A 113 -6.48 -3.75 -2.15
N GLY A 114 -5.25 -4.25 -2.05
CA GLY A 114 -4.66 -5.14 -3.07
C GLY A 114 -4.56 -4.42 -4.42
N MET A 115 -4.91 -5.16 -5.47
CA MET A 115 -5.12 -4.63 -6.82
C MET A 115 -6.62 -4.58 -7.17
N SER A 116 -7.51 -4.80 -6.18
CA SER A 116 -8.93 -5.10 -6.43
C SER A 116 -9.88 -3.99 -6.00
N PHE A 117 -9.55 -3.22 -4.96
CA PHE A 117 -10.41 -2.17 -4.38
C PHE A 117 -9.59 -1.05 -3.76
N GLY A 118 -10.26 -0.08 -3.12
CA GLY A 118 -9.65 1.07 -2.49
C GLY A 118 -9.57 2.29 -3.39
N SER A 119 -9.18 3.40 -2.79
CA SER A 119 -8.96 4.67 -3.50
C SER A 119 -8.01 5.61 -2.76
N SER A 120 -7.61 6.66 -3.47
CA SER A 120 -6.76 7.72 -2.93
C SER A 120 -7.47 8.67 -1.96
N SER A 121 -8.78 8.52 -1.75
CA SER A 121 -9.64 9.46 -1.00
C SER A 121 -10.55 8.79 0.03
N GLU A 122 -10.56 7.46 0.11
CA GLU A 122 -11.49 6.74 0.98
C GLU A 122 -11.20 6.92 2.48
N ASP A 123 -9.94 7.11 2.85
CA ASP A 123 -9.49 7.15 4.23
C ASP A 123 -9.06 8.56 4.65
N GLY A 124 -9.67 9.09 5.71
CA GLY A 124 -9.33 10.41 6.25
C GLY A 124 -7.95 10.50 6.91
N LEU A 125 -7.34 9.35 7.29
CA LEU A 125 -5.95 9.33 7.77
C LEU A 125 -4.93 9.59 6.66
N CYS A 126 -5.24 9.16 5.44
CA CYS A 126 -4.32 9.24 4.30
C CYS A 126 -4.41 10.56 3.53
N GLU A 127 -4.95 11.61 4.13
CA GLU A 127 -4.92 12.97 3.58
C GLU A 127 -3.52 13.56 3.68
N GLY A 128 -3.00 14.10 2.57
CA GLY A 128 -1.63 14.61 2.50
C GLY A 128 -1.37 15.95 3.18
N ASP A 129 -2.38 16.60 3.75
CA ASP A 129 -2.31 17.96 4.28
C ASP A 129 -1.32 18.11 5.45
N ASN A 130 -1.33 17.20 6.43
CA ASN A 130 -0.39 17.26 7.54
C ASN A 130 1.05 16.92 7.10
N MET A 131 1.23 15.96 6.18
CA MET A 131 2.55 15.71 5.60
C MET A 131 3.09 16.97 4.88
N CYS A 132 2.24 17.60 4.08
CA CYS A 132 2.55 18.84 3.39
C CYS A 132 2.92 19.97 4.39
N ARG A 133 2.08 20.22 5.38
CA ARG A 133 2.24 21.31 6.35
C ARG A 133 3.48 21.14 7.23
N PHE A 134 3.62 19.98 7.85
CA PHE A 134 4.68 19.74 8.84
C PHE A 134 5.98 19.23 8.20
N GLY A 135 5.89 18.48 7.11
CA GLY A 135 7.05 17.96 6.37
C GLY A 135 7.65 18.96 5.38
N ARG A 136 6.88 19.98 4.96
CA ARG A 136 7.22 20.91 3.87
C ARG A 136 7.55 20.16 2.58
N VAL A 137 6.68 19.24 2.21
CA VAL A 137 6.77 18.39 1.02
C VAL A 137 5.55 18.60 0.12
N VAL A 138 5.62 18.22 -1.13
CA VAL A 138 4.46 18.07 -2.00
C VAL A 138 3.96 16.64 -1.89
N VAL A 139 2.66 16.45 -1.63
CA VAL A 139 2.04 15.13 -1.56
C VAL A 139 1.10 14.96 -2.74
N VAL A 140 1.18 13.81 -3.38
CA VAL A 140 0.27 13.40 -4.45
C VAL A 140 -0.38 12.08 -4.07
N SER A 141 -1.67 11.94 -4.24
CA SER A 141 -2.35 10.65 -4.21
C SER A 141 -3.06 10.40 -5.54
N LEU A 142 -3.16 9.15 -5.97
CA LEU A 142 -3.72 8.85 -7.28
C LEU A 142 -4.68 7.67 -7.24
N ASN A 143 -5.68 7.71 -8.12
CA ASN A 143 -6.55 6.62 -8.49
C ASN A 143 -6.12 6.02 -9.83
N HIS A 144 -6.30 4.73 -9.99
CA HIS A 144 -6.00 3.98 -11.20
C HIS A 144 -7.00 2.83 -11.35
N ARG A 145 -7.02 2.18 -12.50
CA ARG A 145 -7.86 1.00 -12.69
C ARG A 145 -7.43 -0.16 -11.78
N LEU A 146 -8.41 -0.87 -11.27
CA LEU A 146 -8.30 -2.00 -10.35
C LEU A 146 -9.05 -3.22 -10.90
N ASN A 147 -8.96 -4.35 -10.23
CA ASN A 147 -9.70 -5.58 -10.53
C ASN A 147 -9.63 -5.97 -12.00
N LEU A 148 -10.69 -6.50 -12.60
CA LEU A 148 -10.73 -6.82 -14.03
C LEU A 148 -10.50 -5.62 -14.94
N LEU A 149 -10.82 -4.41 -14.50
CA LEU A 149 -10.61 -3.20 -15.30
C LEU A 149 -9.14 -2.84 -15.44
N GLY A 150 -8.32 -3.22 -14.46
CA GLY A 150 -6.89 -2.96 -14.41
C GLY A 150 -6.00 -4.18 -14.72
N PHE A 151 -6.52 -5.40 -14.52
CA PHE A 151 -5.72 -6.63 -14.51
C PHE A 151 -6.48 -7.81 -15.13
N CYS A 152 -6.87 -7.66 -16.39
CA CYS A 152 -7.53 -8.70 -17.17
C CYS A 152 -6.71 -8.97 -18.43
N ASP A 153 -5.96 -10.06 -18.45
CA ASP A 153 -5.14 -10.41 -19.61
C ASP A 153 -6.01 -10.87 -20.79
N LEU A 154 -6.12 -10.01 -21.76
CA LEU A 154 -6.81 -10.21 -23.04
C LEU A 154 -5.84 -10.09 -24.22
N SER A 155 -4.55 -10.22 -24.00
CA SER A 155 -3.48 -10.03 -25.00
C SER A 155 -3.66 -10.89 -26.25
N ASP A 156 -4.24 -12.08 -26.12
CA ASP A 156 -4.53 -12.99 -27.23
C ASP A 156 -5.64 -12.50 -28.19
N PHE A 157 -6.42 -11.46 -27.79
CA PHE A 157 -7.55 -10.96 -28.57
C PHE A 157 -7.20 -9.75 -29.46
N GLY A 158 -5.93 -9.40 -29.60
CA GLY A 158 -5.46 -8.39 -30.54
C GLY A 158 -4.48 -7.38 -29.94
N GLU A 159 -3.71 -6.72 -30.80
CA GLU A 159 -2.59 -5.84 -30.42
C GLU A 159 -3.02 -4.70 -29.47
N LYS A 160 -4.22 -4.15 -29.63
CA LYS A 160 -4.72 -3.08 -28.73
C LYS A 160 -4.91 -3.53 -27.28
N PHE A 161 -4.96 -4.86 -27.03
CA PHE A 161 -5.12 -5.46 -25.71
C PHE A 161 -3.82 -6.05 -25.15
N LYS A 162 -2.69 -5.85 -25.85
CA LYS A 162 -1.38 -6.45 -25.50
C LYS A 162 -1.01 -6.28 -24.03
N ASN A 163 -1.27 -5.11 -23.46
CA ASN A 163 -0.96 -4.80 -22.06
C ASN A 163 -2.19 -4.89 -21.11
N SER A 164 -3.29 -5.49 -21.55
CA SER A 164 -4.56 -5.51 -20.79
C SER A 164 -4.44 -6.14 -19.40
N GLY A 165 -3.54 -7.08 -19.22
CA GLY A 165 -3.22 -7.66 -17.90
C GLY A 165 -2.50 -6.72 -16.93
N ASN A 166 -2.03 -5.55 -17.40
CA ASN A 166 -1.21 -4.62 -16.62
C ASN A 166 -1.70 -3.16 -16.68
N GLN A 167 -2.96 -2.94 -17.01
CA GLN A 167 -3.49 -1.58 -17.18
C GLN A 167 -3.50 -0.74 -15.91
N GLY A 168 -3.64 -1.38 -14.73
CA GLY A 168 -3.50 -0.69 -13.47
C GLY A 168 -2.08 -0.17 -13.24
N ILE A 169 -1.04 -0.92 -13.69
CA ILE A 169 0.35 -0.45 -13.66
C ILE A 169 0.55 0.65 -14.72
N ALA A 170 0.01 0.47 -15.92
CA ALA A 170 0.13 1.46 -16.99
C ALA A 170 -0.48 2.82 -16.60
N ASP A 171 -1.61 2.81 -15.90
CA ASP A 171 -2.21 4.03 -15.34
C ASP A 171 -1.26 4.72 -14.35
N MET A 172 -0.65 3.96 -13.41
CA MET A 172 0.31 4.50 -12.44
C MET A 172 1.56 5.07 -13.13
N VAL A 173 2.12 4.36 -14.11
CA VAL A 173 3.25 4.86 -14.91
C VAL A 173 2.87 6.15 -15.63
N PHE A 174 1.66 6.23 -16.19
CA PHE A 174 1.18 7.44 -16.85
C PHE A 174 1.02 8.61 -15.86
N ALA A 175 0.49 8.35 -14.67
CA ALA A 175 0.41 9.35 -13.60
C ALA A 175 1.81 9.85 -13.18
N LEU A 176 2.79 8.96 -13.06
CA LEU A 176 4.17 9.34 -12.75
C LEU A 176 4.82 10.18 -13.87
N LYS A 177 4.55 9.87 -15.14
CA LYS A 177 4.97 10.73 -16.28
C LYS A 177 4.30 12.10 -16.19
N TRP A 178 3.01 12.17 -15.84
CA TRP A 178 2.31 13.44 -15.61
C TRP A 178 2.94 14.23 -14.45
N ILE A 179 3.28 13.57 -13.33
CA ILE A 179 3.95 14.19 -12.18
C ILE A 179 5.30 14.76 -12.61
N ARG A 180 6.14 14.00 -13.30
CA ARG A 180 7.43 14.47 -13.82
C ARG A 180 7.28 15.77 -14.64
N ASP A 181 6.28 15.82 -15.50
CA ASP A 181 6.09 16.93 -16.45
C ASP A 181 5.45 18.18 -15.82
N ASN A 182 4.78 18.05 -14.66
CA ASN A 182 3.98 19.12 -14.10
C ASN A 182 4.32 19.53 -12.65
N ILE A 183 4.88 18.62 -11.82
CA ILE A 183 4.94 18.83 -10.37
C ILE A 183 5.81 20.02 -9.94
N ALA A 184 6.76 20.45 -10.78
CA ALA A 184 7.55 21.64 -10.53
C ALA A 184 6.68 22.91 -10.46
N LYS A 185 5.56 22.96 -11.17
CA LYS A 185 4.60 24.07 -11.13
C LYS A 185 3.80 24.13 -9.82
N PHE A 186 3.82 23.04 -9.07
CA PHE A 186 3.24 22.91 -7.73
C PHE A 186 4.31 23.02 -6.62
N GLY A 187 5.53 23.47 -6.94
CA GLY A 187 6.64 23.64 -6.00
C GLY A 187 7.37 22.35 -5.65
N GLY A 188 7.11 21.25 -6.35
CA GLY A 188 7.75 19.95 -6.18
C GLY A 188 9.01 19.78 -7.04
N ASP A 189 9.87 18.82 -6.66
CA ASP A 189 11.06 18.42 -7.40
C ASP A 189 10.79 17.12 -8.17
N PRO A 190 10.70 17.14 -9.50
CA PRO A 190 10.51 15.93 -10.29
C PRO A 190 11.67 14.93 -10.19
N ASP A 191 12.86 15.39 -9.77
CA ASP A 191 14.07 14.57 -9.57
C ASP A 191 14.18 14.04 -8.14
N ASN A 192 13.16 14.29 -7.28
CA ASN A 192 13.12 13.82 -5.88
C ASN A 192 11.73 13.29 -5.52
N VAL A 193 11.32 12.21 -6.18
CA VAL A 193 10.01 11.54 -6.02
C VAL A 193 10.17 10.29 -5.19
N MET A 194 9.39 10.18 -4.10
CA MET A 194 9.26 8.98 -3.28
C MET A 194 7.89 8.34 -3.50
N LEU A 195 7.84 7.09 -3.91
CA LEU A 195 6.62 6.28 -3.85
C LEU A 195 6.43 5.75 -2.44
N PHE A 196 5.21 5.77 -1.94
CA PHE A 196 4.89 5.10 -0.68
C PHE A 196 3.49 4.51 -0.72
N GLY A 197 3.33 3.35 -0.08
CA GLY A 197 2.06 2.66 -0.08
C GLY A 197 1.98 1.58 0.98
N GLN A 198 0.77 1.33 1.45
CA GLN A 198 0.46 0.33 2.46
C GLN A 198 -0.35 -0.80 1.83
N SER A 199 -0.11 -2.06 2.27
CA SER A 199 -0.84 -3.21 1.75
C SER A 199 -0.67 -3.33 0.22
N GLY A 200 -1.78 -3.38 -0.52
CA GLY A 200 -1.77 -3.30 -1.98
C GLY A 200 -0.98 -2.10 -2.53
N GLY A 201 -0.89 -0.99 -1.78
CA GLY A 201 -0.06 0.16 -2.14
C GLY A 201 1.43 -0.17 -2.14
N GLY A 202 1.90 -0.89 -1.13
CA GLY A 202 3.27 -1.40 -1.08
C GLY A 202 3.56 -2.41 -2.19
N MET A 203 2.58 -3.27 -2.53
CA MET A 203 2.67 -4.17 -3.69
C MET A 203 2.82 -3.38 -5.00
N LYS A 204 2.11 -2.24 -5.13
CA LYS A 204 2.22 -1.33 -6.29
C LYS A 204 3.60 -0.69 -6.38
N VAL A 205 4.21 -0.30 -5.25
CA VAL A 205 5.61 0.16 -5.22
C VAL A 205 6.54 -0.93 -5.73
N THR A 206 6.38 -2.17 -5.25
CA THR A 206 7.17 -3.32 -5.70
C THR A 206 6.95 -3.61 -7.19
N ALA A 207 5.71 -3.53 -7.68
CA ALA A 207 5.40 -3.74 -9.09
C ALA A 207 6.05 -2.67 -9.99
N LEU A 208 6.05 -1.40 -9.57
CA LEU A 208 6.71 -0.32 -10.32
C LEU A 208 8.23 -0.47 -10.36
N LEU A 209 8.87 -1.03 -9.33
CA LEU A 209 10.30 -1.41 -9.37
C LEU A 209 10.59 -2.50 -10.42
N GLN A 210 9.62 -3.31 -10.76
CA GLN A 210 9.71 -4.39 -11.76
C GLN A 210 9.16 -4.00 -13.14
N THR A 211 8.83 -2.71 -13.35
CA THR A 211 8.25 -2.18 -14.59
C THR A 211 9.26 -1.27 -15.29
N PRO A 212 9.85 -1.66 -16.44
CA PRO A 212 10.83 -0.85 -17.17
C PRO A 212 10.34 0.56 -17.53
N GLU A 213 9.07 0.69 -17.88
CA GLU A 213 8.44 1.97 -18.23
C GLU A 213 8.38 2.99 -17.07
N ALA A 214 8.63 2.54 -15.82
CA ALA A 214 8.70 3.39 -14.64
C ALA A 214 10.10 3.91 -14.31
N ASP A 215 11.12 3.50 -15.06
CA ASP A 215 12.51 3.89 -14.81
C ASP A 215 12.69 5.40 -14.88
N GLY A 216 13.37 5.95 -13.86
CA GLY A 216 13.61 7.39 -13.74
C GLY A 216 12.39 8.24 -13.36
N LEU A 217 11.23 7.64 -13.10
CA LEU A 217 10.02 8.36 -12.68
C LEU A 217 9.90 8.50 -11.16
N PHE A 218 10.68 7.74 -10.40
CA PHE A 218 10.77 7.83 -8.94
C PHE A 218 12.16 7.44 -8.46
N HIS A 219 12.50 7.86 -7.23
CA HIS A 219 13.87 7.86 -6.72
C HIS A 219 14.00 7.15 -5.37
N LYS A 220 12.88 6.83 -4.71
CA LYS A 220 12.82 6.17 -3.40
C LYS A 220 11.51 5.40 -3.27
N GLY A 221 11.48 4.38 -2.40
CA GLY A 221 10.27 3.63 -2.10
C GLY A 221 10.09 3.33 -0.61
N LEU A 222 8.87 3.55 -0.09
CA LEU A 222 8.45 3.09 1.23
C LEU A 222 7.34 2.04 1.03
N ILE A 223 7.63 0.82 1.46
CA ILE A 223 6.74 -0.35 1.33
C ILE A 223 6.25 -0.73 2.73
N MET A 224 4.97 -0.46 3.01
CA MET A 224 4.35 -0.70 4.30
C MET A 224 3.42 -1.91 4.19
N SER A 225 3.73 -3.01 4.86
CA SER A 225 2.93 -4.26 4.84
C SER A 225 2.51 -4.69 3.42
N GLY A 226 3.41 -4.53 2.46
CA GLY A 226 3.10 -4.67 1.03
C GLY A 226 3.99 -5.68 0.30
N VAL A 227 4.74 -6.49 1.02
CA VAL A 227 5.48 -7.61 0.44
C VAL A 227 4.70 -8.89 0.69
N GLN A 228 4.20 -9.49 -0.38
CA GLN A 228 3.43 -10.73 -0.30
C GLN A 228 3.86 -11.67 -1.44
N GLY A 229 4.44 -12.81 -1.10
CA GLY A 229 4.90 -13.79 -2.07
C GLY A 229 3.74 -14.50 -2.78
N GLY A 230 3.90 -14.72 -4.08
CA GLY A 230 2.88 -15.37 -4.91
C GLY A 230 1.63 -14.52 -5.15
N ALA A 231 1.64 -13.25 -4.75
CA ALA A 231 0.55 -12.32 -4.96
C ALA A 231 0.42 -11.87 -6.42
N MET A 232 1.50 -11.98 -7.18
CA MET A 232 1.54 -11.59 -8.59
C MET A 232 1.26 -12.79 -9.48
N CYS A 233 0.38 -12.64 -10.45
CA CYS A 233 0.07 -13.69 -11.41
C CYS A 233 1.19 -13.81 -12.43
N ASP A 234 1.61 -15.04 -12.71
CA ASP A 234 2.35 -15.34 -13.92
C ASP A 234 1.38 -15.55 -15.07
N CYS A 235 1.72 -15.01 -16.23
CA CYS A 235 0.96 -15.23 -17.45
C CYS A 235 1.23 -16.67 -17.94
N ASN A 236 0.42 -17.62 -17.50
CA ASN A 236 0.55 -19.04 -17.82
C ASN A 236 -0.44 -19.49 -18.91
N GLY A 237 -0.78 -18.60 -19.85
CA GLY A 237 -1.79 -18.83 -20.88
C GLY A 237 -3.23 -18.64 -20.41
N SER A 238 -3.43 -18.05 -19.24
CA SER A 238 -4.77 -17.80 -18.70
C SER A 238 -5.54 -16.71 -19.44
N GLY A 239 -4.86 -15.78 -20.13
CA GLY A 239 -5.49 -14.62 -20.78
C GLY A 239 -6.56 -14.99 -21.78
N LYS A 240 -6.22 -15.84 -22.78
CA LYS A 240 -7.23 -16.32 -23.75
C LYS A 240 -8.40 -17.00 -23.05
N LYS A 241 -8.11 -17.86 -22.05
CA LYS A 241 -9.14 -18.58 -21.29
C LYS A 241 -10.00 -17.66 -20.46
N MET A 242 -9.41 -16.61 -19.87
CA MET A 242 -10.15 -15.57 -19.15
C MET A 242 -11.12 -14.83 -20.05
N GLY A 243 -10.67 -14.42 -21.23
CA GLY A 243 -11.52 -13.73 -22.21
C GLY A 243 -12.65 -14.62 -22.75
N GLU A 244 -12.36 -15.89 -23.05
CA GLU A 244 -13.39 -16.86 -23.47
C GLU A 244 -14.48 -17.02 -22.40
N ILE A 245 -14.11 -17.22 -21.13
CA ILE A 245 -15.07 -17.38 -20.04
C ILE A 245 -15.86 -16.09 -19.79
N LEU A 246 -15.20 -14.91 -19.87
CA LEU A 246 -15.91 -13.63 -19.74
C LEU A 246 -16.96 -13.43 -20.82
N MET A 247 -16.64 -13.75 -22.08
CA MET A 247 -17.59 -13.68 -23.17
C MET A 247 -18.74 -14.67 -22.99
N GLU A 248 -18.44 -15.90 -22.54
CA GLU A 248 -19.47 -16.90 -22.22
C GLU A 248 -20.44 -16.39 -21.14
N GLU A 249 -19.90 -15.90 -20.00
CA GLU A 249 -20.71 -15.44 -18.85
C GLU A 249 -21.52 -14.17 -19.14
N THR A 250 -21.04 -13.33 -20.05
CA THR A 250 -21.73 -12.09 -20.45
C THR A 250 -22.56 -12.24 -21.72
N GLY A 251 -22.55 -13.40 -22.36
CA GLY A 251 -23.26 -13.65 -23.63
C GLY A 251 -22.69 -12.91 -24.82
N CYS A 252 -21.44 -12.43 -24.74
CA CYS A 252 -20.79 -11.71 -25.84
C CYS A 252 -20.23 -12.65 -26.89
N SER A 253 -20.39 -12.30 -28.16
CA SER A 253 -19.88 -13.08 -29.29
C SER A 253 -18.45 -12.73 -29.67
N ASN A 254 -17.94 -11.59 -29.22
CA ASN A 254 -16.61 -11.07 -29.52
C ASN A 254 -16.13 -10.08 -28.44
N ILE A 255 -14.85 -9.71 -28.52
CA ILE A 255 -14.22 -8.82 -27.54
C ILE A 255 -14.75 -7.37 -27.59
N GLU A 256 -15.21 -6.91 -28.76
CA GLU A 256 -15.78 -5.58 -28.93
C GLU A 256 -17.11 -5.43 -28.19
N GLU A 257 -17.90 -6.50 -28.13
CA GLU A 257 -19.12 -6.56 -27.31
C GLU A 257 -18.78 -6.58 -25.83
N LEU A 258 -17.77 -7.37 -25.42
CA LEU A 258 -17.30 -7.42 -24.04
C LEU A 258 -16.85 -6.04 -23.52
N CYS A 259 -16.20 -5.25 -24.37
CA CYS A 259 -15.79 -3.88 -24.02
C CYS A 259 -16.99 -2.94 -23.72
N LYS A 260 -18.21 -3.30 -24.13
CA LYS A 260 -19.44 -2.50 -23.96
C LYS A 260 -20.36 -3.00 -22.86
N VAL A 261 -20.07 -4.16 -22.27
CA VAL A 261 -20.85 -4.73 -21.16
C VAL A 261 -20.92 -3.74 -20.00
N PRO A 262 -22.08 -3.50 -19.37
CA PRO A 262 -22.18 -2.65 -18.20
C PRO A 262 -21.18 -3.08 -17.11
N VAL A 263 -20.49 -2.13 -16.48
CA VAL A 263 -19.38 -2.42 -15.54
C VAL A 263 -19.82 -3.36 -14.41
N LYS A 264 -21.02 -3.17 -13.87
CA LYS A 264 -21.55 -4.02 -12.79
C LYS A 264 -21.72 -5.48 -13.23
N GLU A 265 -22.16 -5.70 -14.45
CA GLU A 265 -22.33 -7.02 -15.06
C GLU A 265 -20.96 -7.67 -15.32
N LEU A 266 -20.03 -6.93 -15.93
CA LEU A 266 -18.65 -7.37 -16.17
C LEU A 266 -17.96 -7.82 -14.88
N LEU A 267 -18.00 -6.99 -13.84
CA LEU A 267 -17.40 -7.31 -12.55
C LEU A 267 -18.10 -8.50 -11.86
N GLY A 268 -19.43 -8.64 -12.05
CA GLY A 268 -20.19 -9.82 -11.62
C GLY A 268 -19.71 -11.10 -12.29
N ALA A 269 -19.54 -11.08 -13.61
CA ALA A 269 -18.97 -12.19 -14.37
C ALA A 269 -17.54 -12.53 -13.91
N GLY A 270 -16.74 -11.53 -13.55
CA GLY A 270 -15.38 -11.72 -13.03
C GLY A 270 -15.28 -12.65 -11.82
N LYS A 271 -16.27 -12.64 -10.92
CA LYS A 271 -16.32 -13.59 -9.79
C LYS A 271 -16.44 -15.03 -10.25
N ILE A 272 -17.22 -15.28 -11.29
CA ILE A 272 -17.42 -16.60 -11.88
C ILE A 272 -16.15 -17.04 -12.60
N VAL A 273 -15.56 -16.14 -13.38
CA VAL A 273 -14.32 -16.36 -14.12
C VAL A 273 -13.19 -16.81 -13.18
N ARG A 274 -12.98 -16.10 -12.08
CA ARG A 274 -11.95 -16.47 -11.09
C ARG A 274 -12.14 -17.90 -10.56
N LYS A 275 -13.37 -18.29 -10.24
CA LYS A 275 -13.67 -19.66 -9.76
C LYS A 275 -13.40 -20.69 -10.84
N LYS A 276 -13.84 -20.44 -12.08
CA LYS A 276 -13.63 -21.36 -13.21
C LYS A 276 -12.14 -21.51 -13.54
N LEU A 277 -11.38 -20.41 -13.61
CA LEU A 277 -9.94 -20.45 -13.87
C LEU A 277 -9.18 -21.21 -12.78
N LYS A 278 -9.47 -20.95 -11.51
CA LYS A 278 -8.87 -21.68 -10.38
C LYS A 278 -9.16 -23.19 -10.48
N PHE A 279 -10.39 -23.58 -10.82
CA PHE A 279 -10.76 -24.98 -11.03
C PHE A 279 -9.99 -25.62 -12.18
N LEU A 280 -9.67 -24.86 -13.22
CA LEU A 280 -8.88 -25.31 -14.38
C LEU A 280 -7.36 -25.28 -14.11
N GLY A 281 -6.91 -24.89 -12.92
CA GLY A 281 -5.50 -24.84 -12.55
C GLY A 281 -4.74 -23.62 -13.04
N TYR A 282 -5.46 -22.60 -13.52
CA TYR A 282 -4.84 -21.32 -13.89
C TYR A 282 -4.73 -20.39 -12.69
N ASN A 283 -3.67 -19.58 -12.69
CA ASN A 283 -3.57 -18.44 -11.79
C ASN A 283 -4.66 -17.43 -12.18
N ALA A 284 -5.58 -17.17 -11.26
CA ALA A 284 -6.74 -16.32 -11.51
C ALA A 284 -6.79 -15.26 -10.44
N GLY A 285 -6.21 -14.12 -10.73
CA GLY A 285 -6.20 -13.02 -9.80
C GLY A 285 -6.38 -11.68 -10.53
N GLU A 286 -6.82 -10.72 -9.77
CA GLU A 286 -6.80 -9.31 -10.16
C GLU A 286 -5.43 -8.74 -9.78
N MET A 287 -4.38 -9.29 -10.39
CA MET A 287 -2.97 -9.01 -10.12
C MET A 287 -2.24 -8.77 -11.43
N PRO A 288 -1.12 -8.03 -11.42
CA PRO A 288 -0.29 -7.85 -12.61
C PRO A 288 0.16 -9.18 -13.21
N PHE A 289 0.17 -9.26 -14.53
CA PHE A 289 0.62 -10.43 -15.27
C PHE A 289 2.07 -10.26 -15.72
N TYR A 290 2.89 -11.31 -15.52
CA TYR A 290 4.26 -11.37 -16.03
C TYR A 290 4.27 -11.20 -17.55
N SER A 291 5.05 -10.21 -18.03
CA SER A 291 5.19 -9.89 -19.46
C SER A 291 6.41 -8.99 -19.66
N ASP A 292 6.68 -8.58 -20.90
CA ASP A 292 7.71 -7.57 -21.18
C ASP A 292 7.42 -6.21 -20.52
N TYR A 293 6.17 -5.94 -20.15
CA TYR A 293 5.75 -4.71 -19.48
C TYR A 293 5.99 -4.75 -17.96
N TYR A 294 5.71 -5.89 -17.33
CA TYR A 294 5.90 -6.16 -15.91
C TYR A 294 6.71 -7.45 -15.73
N LEU A 295 7.90 -7.36 -15.15
CA LEU A 295 8.87 -8.45 -15.09
C LEU A 295 8.69 -9.39 -13.87
N GLY A 296 7.51 -9.40 -13.28
CA GLY A 296 7.11 -10.39 -12.27
C GLY A 296 7.48 -10.03 -10.84
N ASP A 297 6.97 -10.83 -9.91
CA ASP A 297 7.19 -10.70 -8.46
C ASP A 297 8.68 -10.96 -8.13
N PRO A 298 9.38 -10.02 -7.46
CA PRO A 298 10.80 -10.18 -7.12
C PRO A 298 11.07 -11.30 -6.10
N LEU A 299 10.05 -11.88 -5.49
CA LEU A 299 10.20 -13.11 -4.68
C LEU A 299 10.28 -14.38 -5.54
N ILE A 300 9.82 -14.31 -6.77
CA ILE A 300 9.83 -15.40 -7.76
C ILE A 300 10.88 -15.10 -8.84
N HIS A 301 10.84 -13.92 -9.43
CA HIS A 301 11.73 -13.44 -10.47
C HIS A 301 12.90 -12.63 -9.89
N PRO A 302 14.02 -12.43 -10.61
CA PRO A 302 15.09 -11.55 -10.16
C PRO A 302 14.63 -10.10 -10.01
N PHE A 303 15.20 -9.40 -9.03
CA PHE A 303 15.14 -7.94 -9.02
C PHE A 303 15.84 -7.37 -10.26
N ARG A 304 15.32 -6.27 -10.77
CA ARG A 304 15.96 -5.53 -11.87
C ARG A 304 17.19 -4.77 -11.35
N SER A 305 18.30 -4.95 -12.05
CA SER A 305 19.56 -4.24 -11.75
C SER A 305 19.43 -2.72 -11.92
N GLU A 306 18.58 -2.28 -12.84
CA GLU A 306 18.30 -0.86 -13.14
C GLU A 306 17.70 -0.13 -11.94
N THR A 307 17.01 -0.83 -11.05
CA THR A 307 16.42 -0.27 -9.83
C THR A 307 17.28 -0.49 -8.58
N ALA A 308 18.49 -1.04 -8.73
CA ALA A 308 19.39 -1.33 -7.61
C ALA A 308 19.74 -0.08 -6.79
N HIS A 309 19.93 1.05 -7.46
CA HIS A 309 20.31 2.32 -6.85
C HIS A 309 19.18 3.01 -6.05
N ILE A 310 17.93 2.52 -6.14
CA ILE A 310 16.78 3.14 -5.48
C ILE A 310 16.75 2.73 -4.00
N PRO A 311 16.87 3.68 -3.04
CA PRO A 311 16.72 3.38 -1.62
C PRO A 311 15.32 2.89 -1.29
N LEU A 312 15.23 1.88 -0.41
CA LEU A 312 13.96 1.33 0.07
C LEU A 312 13.88 1.36 1.59
N LEU A 313 12.70 1.71 2.09
CA LEU A 313 12.28 1.51 3.47
C LEU A 313 11.12 0.52 3.45
N VAL A 314 11.30 -0.64 4.09
CA VAL A 314 10.35 -1.77 4.03
C VAL A 314 9.95 -2.16 5.44
N GLY A 315 8.67 -2.38 5.70
CA GLY A 315 8.25 -2.80 7.03
C GLY A 315 6.81 -3.30 7.11
N SER A 316 6.43 -3.67 8.32
CA SER A 316 5.10 -4.16 8.68
C SER A 316 4.72 -3.78 10.10
N THR A 317 3.47 -4.04 10.47
CA THR A 317 3.03 -3.98 11.87
C THR A 317 3.29 -5.33 12.56
N PHE A 318 3.33 -5.34 13.90
CA PHE A 318 3.56 -6.55 14.67
C PHE A 318 2.45 -7.59 14.48
N GLY A 319 1.18 -7.19 14.43
CA GLY A 319 0.04 -8.11 14.45
C GLY A 319 -0.66 -8.31 13.11
N GLU A 320 -0.58 -7.35 12.21
CA GLU A 320 -1.21 -7.40 10.87
C GLU A 320 -2.67 -7.87 10.91
N PHE A 321 -3.01 -8.97 10.23
CA PHE A 321 -4.37 -9.55 10.20
C PHE A 321 -4.70 -10.46 11.38
N ASN A 322 -3.88 -10.53 12.42
CA ASN A 322 -4.10 -11.40 13.58
C ASN A 322 -5.03 -10.81 14.66
N ALA A 323 -5.97 -9.92 14.29
CA ALA A 323 -6.94 -9.32 15.19
C ALA A 323 -7.70 -10.31 16.08
N PRO A 324 -8.18 -11.46 15.58
CA PRO A 324 -8.93 -12.43 16.39
C PRO A 324 -8.10 -13.05 17.52
N PHE A 325 -6.78 -12.98 17.41
CA PHE A 325 -5.84 -13.52 18.40
C PHE A 325 -5.33 -12.46 19.38
N SER A 326 -5.74 -11.19 19.21
CA SER A 326 -5.37 -10.13 20.14
C SER A 326 -6.21 -10.19 21.41
N TYR A 327 -5.54 -10.30 22.55
CA TYR A 327 -6.20 -10.48 23.84
C TYR A 327 -6.56 -9.18 24.56
N GLY A 328 -6.14 -8.02 24.03
CA GLY A 328 -6.46 -6.72 24.62
C GLY A 328 -6.13 -6.64 26.11
N ILE A 329 -7.04 -6.09 26.91
CA ILE A 329 -6.86 -5.93 28.35
C ILE A 329 -6.63 -7.25 29.08
N SER A 330 -7.11 -8.38 28.57
CA SER A 330 -6.97 -9.69 29.24
C SER A 330 -5.51 -10.13 29.34
N LYS A 331 -4.67 -9.78 28.35
CA LYS A 331 -3.25 -10.13 28.35
C LYS A 331 -2.49 -9.56 29.56
N HIS A 332 -2.90 -8.38 30.06
CA HIS A 332 -2.29 -7.72 31.22
C HIS A 332 -2.80 -8.26 32.58
N ARG A 333 -3.80 -9.15 32.57
CA ARG A 333 -4.37 -9.81 33.76
C ARG A 333 -3.97 -11.27 33.89
N MET A 334 -3.42 -11.84 32.84
CA MET A 334 -2.96 -13.23 32.82
C MET A 334 -1.65 -13.36 33.59
N THR A 335 -1.51 -14.43 34.35
CA THR A 335 -0.22 -14.86 34.90
C THR A 335 0.63 -15.50 33.79
N ASP A 336 1.95 -15.55 33.98
CA ASP A 336 2.86 -16.20 33.02
C ASP A 336 2.42 -17.63 32.71
N LYS A 337 1.96 -18.36 33.73
CA LYS A 337 1.47 -19.72 33.55
C LYS A 337 0.23 -19.79 32.68
N GLU A 338 -0.74 -18.91 32.90
CA GLU A 338 -1.96 -18.86 32.06
C GLU A 338 -1.64 -18.52 30.62
N MET A 339 -0.65 -17.63 30.39
CA MET A 339 -0.17 -17.31 29.05
C MET A 339 0.50 -18.53 28.39
N GLU A 340 1.39 -19.24 29.11
CA GLU A 340 2.05 -20.45 28.62
C GLU A 340 1.03 -21.57 28.33
N ASP A 341 0.07 -21.81 29.24
CA ASP A 341 -0.99 -22.79 29.03
C ASP A 341 -1.84 -22.46 27.78
N LYS A 342 -2.15 -21.17 27.58
CA LYS A 342 -2.90 -20.71 26.38
C LYS A 342 -2.13 -20.90 25.08
N ILE A 343 -0.82 -20.63 25.09
CA ILE A 343 0.05 -20.83 23.92
C ILE A 343 0.10 -22.33 23.58
N LYS A 344 0.27 -23.20 24.57
CA LYS A 344 0.30 -24.65 24.39
C LYS A 344 -1.02 -25.20 23.87
N GLU A 345 -2.15 -24.70 24.40
CA GLU A 345 -3.48 -25.03 23.91
C GLU A 345 -3.65 -24.67 22.41
N THR A 346 -3.09 -23.52 21.99
CA THR A 346 -3.29 -22.98 20.63
C THR A 346 -2.32 -23.59 19.63
N LEU A 347 -1.03 -23.70 19.98
CA LEU A 347 0.05 -24.13 19.07
C LEU A 347 0.44 -25.60 19.22
N GLY A 348 0.02 -26.26 20.31
CA GLY A 348 0.53 -27.58 20.70
C GLY A 348 1.83 -27.48 21.50
N GLU A 349 2.13 -28.51 22.30
CA GLU A 349 3.31 -28.55 23.19
C GLU A 349 4.64 -28.40 22.42
N ASP A 350 4.77 -29.09 21.28
CA ASP A 350 6.02 -29.13 20.52
C ASP A 350 6.41 -27.76 19.96
N LEU A 351 5.46 -27.06 19.31
CA LEU A 351 5.73 -25.73 18.76
C LEU A 351 5.84 -24.69 19.89
N ALA A 352 4.96 -24.76 20.90
CA ALA A 352 5.02 -23.85 22.05
C ALA A 352 6.38 -23.91 22.77
N SER A 353 6.95 -25.11 22.95
CA SER A 353 8.26 -25.28 23.61
C SER A 353 9.42 -24.58 22.88
N LYS A 354 9.31 -24.42 21.55
CA LYS A 354 10.30 -23.72 20.71
C LYS A 354 10.05 -22.21 20.72
N VAL A 355 8.79 -21.77 20.50
CA VAL A 355 8.51 -20.35 20.27
C VAL A 355 8.51 -19.51 21.56
N ILE A 356 8.15 -20.09 22.73
CA ILE A 356 8.12 -19.34 24.00
C ILE A 356 9.48 -18.71 24.34
N PRO A 357 10.60 -19.45 24.36
CA PRO A 357 11.90 -18.84 24.67
C PRO A 357 12.33 -17.84 23.60
N LEU A 358 12.11 -18.15 22.32
CA LEU A 358 12.45 -17.25 21.21
C LEU A 358 11.65 -15.94 21.25
N PHE A 359 10.36 -15.99 21.64
CA PHE A 359 9.55 -14.80 21.78
C PHE A 359 10.00 -13.93 22.96
N LYS A 360 10.30 -14.52 24.12
CA LYS A 360 10.84 -13.81 25.28
C LYS A 360 12.15 -13.08 24.97
N GLU A 361 12.97 -13.66 24.10
CA GLU A 361 14.22 -13.03 23.65
C GLU A 361 13.97 -11.92 22.63
N ALA A 362 13.13 -12.17 21.61
CA ALA A 362 12.88 -11.24 20.52
C ALA A 362 12.05 -10.02 20.95
N TYR A 363 11.05 -10.22 21.81
CA TYR A 363 10.09 -9.19 22.25
C TYR A 363 9.93 -9.15 23.78
N PRO A 364 11.00 -8.85 24.54
CA PRO A 364 10.98 -8.89 26.00
C PRO A 364 10.02 -7.89 26.65
N GLU A 365 9.63 -6.84 25.91
CA GLU A 365 8.68 -5.81 26.33
C GLU A 365 7.22 -6.23 26.23
N ARG A 366 6.91 -7.33 25.53
CA ARG A 366 5.53 -7.76 25.27
C ARG A 366 5.08 -8.89 26.22
N PRO A 367 3.79 -8.91 26.60
CA PRO A 367 3.21 -10.08 27.25
C PRO A 367 3.41 -11.33 26.40
N LEU A 368 3.75 -12.44 27.04
CA LEU A 368 4.10 -13.69 26.35
C LEU A 368 3.00 -14.18 25.39
N VAL A 369 1.72 -14.00 25.75
CA VAL A 369 0.58 -14.42 24.94
C VAL A 369 0.52 -13.69 23.58
N ASP A 370 1.20 -12.55 23.44
CA ASP A 370 1.24 -11.80 22.18
C ASP A 370 1.96 -12.57 21.06
N VAL A 371 2.69 -13.65 21.35
CA VAL A 371 3.21 -14.55 20.31
C VAL A 371 2.08 -15.09 19.42
N LEU A 372 0.85 -15.24 19.96
CA LEU A 372 -0.33 -15.68 19.21
C LEU A 372 -0.93 -14.59 18.33
N SER A 373 -0.58 -13.32 18.60
CA SER A 373 -1.01 -12.15 17.81
C SER A 373 0.06 -11.66 16.83
N MET A 374 1.24 -12.27 16.84
CA MET A 374 2.35 -11.88 15.99
C MET A 374 2.06 -12.24 14.53
N ASP A 375 2.37 -11.32 13.60
CA ASP A 375 2.41 -11.62 12.18
C ASP A 375 3.64 -12.47 11.84
N TYR A 376 3.43 -13.54 11.11
CA TYR A 376 4.49 -14.36 10.54
C TYR A 376 4.37 -14.49 9.02
N MET A 377 3.30 -13.95 8.41
CA MET A 377 3.07 -13.97 6.97
C MET A 377 3.84 -12.83 6.27
N PHE A 378 3.48 -11.58 6.50
CA PHE A 378 4.21 -10.44 5.92
C PHE A 378 5.66 -10.44 6.36
N ARG A 379 5.92 -10.76 7.64
CA ARG A 379 7.26 -10.86 8.18
C ARG A 379 8.14 -11.84 7.42
N SER A 380 7.64 -13.03 7.07
CA SER A 380 8.36 -14.03 6.27
C SER A 380 8.66 -13.53 4.86
N TYR A 381 7.70 -12.90 4.22
CA TYR A 381 7.88 -12.34 2.88
C TYR A 381 8.83 -11.15 2.89
N ILE A 382 8.74 -10.25 3.87
CA ILE A 382 9.67 -9.13 4.05
C ILE A 382 11.10 -9.64 4.25
N ARG A 383 11.31 -10.63 5.10
CA ARG A 383 12.65 -11.24 5.29
C ARG A 383 13.20 -11.83 3.99
N SER A 384 12.37 -12.52 3.22
CA SER A 384 12.76 -13.05 1.90
C SER A 384 13.09 -11.92 0.91
N TYR A 385 12.29 -10.85 0.92
CA TYR A 385 12.51 -9.66 0.11
C TYR A 385 13.82 -8.95 0.49
N MET A 386 14.03 -8.70 1.78
CA MET A 386 15.24 -8.08 2.33
C MET A 386 16.49 -8.87 1.98
N LYS A 387 16.44 -10.21 2.12
CA LYS A 387 17.56 -11.09 1.74
C LYS A 387 17.97 -10.87 0.29
N ARG A 388 17.01 -10.92 -0.65
CA ARG A 388 17.28 -10.73 -2.07
C ARG A 388 17.68 -9.29 -2.42
N ARG A 389 17.01 -8.30 -1.79
CA ARG A 389 17.27 -6.89 -2.09
C ARG A 389 18.64 -6.44 -1.61
N THR A 390 19.06 -6.85 -0.43
CA THR A 390 20.38 -6.48 0.14
C THR A 390 21.55 -7.13 -0.59
N GLU A 391 21.34 -8.21 -1.34
CA GLU A 391 22.34 -8.75 -2.27
C GLU A 391 22.57 -7.82 -3.46
N LEU A 392 21.59 -6.97 -3.79
CA LEU A 392 21.64 -6.06 -4.93
C LEU A 392 22.15 -4.65 -4.56
N ASN A 393 21.92 -4.20 -3.31
CA ASN A 393 22.26 -2.86 -2.86
C ASN A 393 22.53 -2.78 -1.36
N ASP A 394 23.05 -1.62 -0.90
CA ASP A 394 23.34 -1.28 0.49
C ASP A 394 22.52 -0.07 0.99
N CYS A 395 21.37 0.19 0.38
CA CYS A 395 20.48 1.31 0.71
C CYS A 395 19.03 0.84 1.00
N THR A 396 18.89 -0.27 1.71
CA THR A 396 17.60 -0.83 2.13
C THR A 396 17.52 -0.94 3.64
N TRP A 397 16.47 -0.35 4.22
CA TRP A 397 16.18 -0.34 5.65
C TRP A 397 14.91 -1.12 5.94
N GLU A 398 14.81 -1.66 7.16
CA GLU A 398 13.66 -2.44 7.60
C GLU A 398 13.10 -1.88 8.90
N TYR A 399 11.76 -1.75 9.01
CA TYR A 399 11.11 -1.37 10.26
C TYR A 399 10.01 -2.36 10.68
N ILE A 400 9.69 -2.34 11.98
CA ILE A 400 8.50 -2.98 12.55
C ILE A 400 7.77 -1.95 13.39
N PHE A 401 6.47 -1.80 13.13
CA PHE A 401 5.62 -0.99 13.98
C PHE A 401 5.03 -1.87 15.09
N ASN A 402 5.48 -1.64 16.35
CA ASN A 402 5.25 -2.50 17.50
C ASN A 402 4.49 -1.81 18.65
N LEU A 403 3.84 -0.66 18.38
CA LEU A 403 3.06 0.06 19.38
C LEU A 403 1.65 -0.51 19.47
N ASP A 404 1.27 -1.00 20.66
CA ASP A 404 -0.11 -1.42 20.93
C ASP A 404 -1.09 -0.25 20.78
N MET A 405 -2.25 -0.53 20.20
CA MET A 405 -3.36 0.42 20.18
C MET A 405 -4.02 0.46 21.55
N PRO A 406 -4.29 1.66 22.14
CA PRO A 406 -4.77 1.77 23.52
C PRO A 406 -6.19 1.25 23.73
N MET A 407 -6.96 1.04 22.67
CA MET A 407 -8.30 0.49 22.77
C MET A 407 -8.30 -0.93 23.34
N LEU A 408 -9.40 -1.29 24.01
CA LEU A 408 -9.56 -2.57 24.70
C LEU A 408 -8.42 -2.93 25.67
N GLY A 409 -7.65 -1.90 26.13
CA GLY A 409 -6.55 -2.09 27.06
C GLY A 409 -5.22 -2.53 26.44
N GLY A 410 -5.05 -2.34 25.14
CA GLY A 410 -3.80 -2.62 24.43
C GLY A 410 -3.93 -3.75 23.42
N VAL A 411 -4.53 -3.47 22.27
CA VAL A 411 -4.56 -4.41 21.14
C VAL A 411 -3.26 -4.31 20.37
N SER A 412 -2.68 -5.44 19.99
CA SER A 412 -1.50 -5.48 19.12
C SER A 412 -1.77 -4.71 17.81
N PRO A 413 -0.78 -3.99 17.26
CA PRO A 413 -1.00 -3.16 16.09
C PRO A 413 -1.40 -4.01 14.89
N LEU A 414 -2.54 -3.68 14.29
CA LEU A 414 -3.14 -4.37 13.17
C LEU A 414 -2.68 -3.79 11.84
N HIS A 415 -3.09 -4.43 10.76
CA HIS A 415 -2.80 -4.02 9.38
C HIS A 415 -3.20 -2.56 9.13
N GLY A 416 -2.23 -1.71 8.78
CA GLY A 416 -2.43 -0.28 8.51
C GLY A 416 -2.49 0.63 9.74
N ASN A 417 -2.28 0.14 10.96
CA ASN A 417 -2.28 0.99 12.16
C ASN A 417 -1.08 1.96 12.24
N ASP A 418 -0.07 1.79 11.41
CA ASP A 418 1.05 2.73 11.24
C ASP A 418 0.70 3.95 10.36
N LEU A 419 -0.41 3.91 9.59
CA LEU A 419 -0.79 4.96 8.64
C LEU A 419 -0.94 6.34 9.29
N GLY A 420 -1.65 6.45 10.40
CA GLY A 420 -1.83 7.71 11.11
C GLY A 420 -0.51 8.33 11.58
N PHE A 421 0.47 7.49 11.90
CA PHE A 421 1.82 7.91 12.30
C PHE A 421 2.63 8.41 11.11
N VAL A 422 2.55 7.72 9.97
CA VAL A 422 3.22 8.09 8.72
C VAL A 422 2.66 9.40 8.15
N PHE A 423 1.33 9.55 8.12
CA PHE A 423 0.66 10.75 7.63
C PHE A 423 0.61 11.91 8.62
N ASN A 424 1.07 11.69 9.86
CA ASN A 424 0.97 12.68 10.95
C ASN A 424 -0.48 13.08 11.25
N THR A 425 -1.39 12.11 11.29
CA THR A 425 -2.84 12.26 11.39
C THR A 425 -3.45 11.46 12.54
N THR A 426 -2.64 11.04 13.53
CA THR A 426 -3.15 10.27 14.68
C THR A 426 -4.20 11.04 15.48
N ASP A 427 -4.19 12.38 15.42
CA ASP A 427 -5.21 13.26 16.03
C ASP A 427 -6.61 13.05 15.43
N ARG A 428 -6.71 12.43 14.25
CA ARG A 428 -7.99 12.08 13.60
C ARG A 428 -8.53 10.72 14.06
N ALA A 429 -7.77 10.01 14.89
CA ALA A 429 -8.06 8.64 15.31
C ALA A 429 -8.04 8.51 16.84
N PRO A 430 -9.19 8.62 17.52
CA PRO A 430 -9.26 8.44 18.99
C PRO A 430 -8.67 7.10 19.46
N ALA A 431 -8.85 6.05 18.68
CA ALA A 431 -8.34 4.70 19.00
C ALA A 431 -6.80 4.59 19.06
N LEU A 432 -6.08 5.56 18.47
CA LEU A 432 -4.62 5.61 18.47
C LEU A 432 -4.03 6.46 19.61
N GLN A 433 -4.86 7.09 20.45
CA GLN A 433 -4.41 8.10 21.40
C GLN A 433 -4.03 7.52 22.77
N GLU A 434 -2.75 7.45 23.08
CA GLU A 434 -2.19 7.25 24.42
C GLU A 434 -1.32 8.48 24.75
N PRO A 435 -1.78 9.38 25.67
CA PRO A 435 -1.10 10.65 25.94
C PRO A 435 0.40 10.48 26.28
N GLY A 436 1.26 11.27 25.62
CA GLY A 436 2.70 11.23 25.76
C GLY A 436 3.40 10.08 25.00
N VAL A 437 2.69 9.02 24.64
CA VAL A 437 3.24 7.90 23.88
C VAL A 437 2.98 8.10 22.39
N THR A 438 1.73 8.36 22.02
CA THR A 438 1.35 8.54 20.62
C THR A 438 2.10 9.68 19.96
N GLU A 439 2.20 10.83 20.65
CA GLU A 439 2.91 12.00 20.11
C GLU A 439 4.41 11.73 19.92
N LYS A 440 5.04 11.00 20.85
CA LYS A 440 6.44 10.59 20.73
C LYS A 440 6.66 9.69 19.52
N VAL A 441 5.89 8.60 19.44
CA VAL A 441 6.05 7.61 18.35
C VAL A 441 5.65 8.22 17.01
N GLN A 442 4.59 9.04 16.95
CA GLN A 442 4.23 9.78 15.74
C GLN A 442 5.40 10.66 15.25
N LYS A 443 6.04 11.39 16.18
CA LYS A 443 7.20 12.22 15.81
C LYS A 443 8.34 11.34 15.26
N GLU A 444 8.66 10.22 15.89
CA GLU A 444 9.73 9.32 15.46
C GLU A 444 9.46 8.73 14.07
N VAL A 445 8.24 8.23 13.82
CA VAL A 445 7.82 7.68 12.52
C VAL A 445 7.80 8.78 11.46
N PHE A 446 7.15 9.89 11.73
CA PHE A 446 7.03 10.99 10.78
C PHE A 446 8.38 11.60 10.40
N ASP A 447 9.24 11.90 11.37
CA ASP A 447 10.59 12.44 11.10
C ASP A 447 11.42 11.44 10.27
N THR A 448 11.27 10.13 10.52
CA THR A 448 11.92 9.06 9.75
C THR A 448 11.48 9.06 8.30
N VAL A 449 10.17 9.13 8.05
CA VAL A 449 9.62 9.20 6.70
C VAL A 449 10.05 10.48 5.98
N MET A 450 10.03 11.63 6.68
CA MET A 450 10.45 12.91 6.11
C MET A 450 11.96 12.96 5.81
N ALA A 451 12.80 12.39 6.68
CA ALA A 451 14.23 12.29 6.43
C ALA A 451 14.51 11.42 5.20
N PHE A 452 13.84 10.27 5.12
CA PHE A 452 13.96 9.36 3.97
C PHE A 452 13.45 9.99 2.67
N ALA A 453 12.32 10.67 2.69
CA ALA A 453 11.79 11.39 1.53
C ALA A 453 12.75 12.46 1.00
N LYS A 454 13.41 13.20 1.90
CA LYS A 454 14.34 14.27 1.55
C LYS A 454 15.67 13.73 1.01
N THR A 455 16.22 12.70 1.62
CA THR A 455 17.63 12.30 1.43
C THR A 455 17.85 10.88 0.93
N GLY A 456 16.84 10.01 1.01
CA GLY A 456 17.00 8.56 0.81
C GLY A 456 17.61 7.82 2.02
N ASN A 457 17.87 8.54 3.13
CA ASN A 457 18.37 7.99 4.39
C ASN A 457 17.37 8.31 5.50
N PRO A 458 16.84 7.32 6.24
CA PRO A 458 15.82 7.53 7.26
C PRO A 458 16.35 8.11 8.58
N ASN A 459 17.66 8.18 8.78
CA ASN A 459 18.27 8.67 10.01
C ASN A 459 17.93 10.14 10.29
N ASN A 460 17.57 10.42 11.52
CA ASN A 460 17.21 11.75 12.01
C ASN A 460 17.47 11.86 13.52
N GLY A 461 17.24 13.02 14.11
CA GLY A 461 17.50 13.26 15.53
C GLY A 461 16.47 12.65 16.50
N SER A 462 15.39 12.04 16.02
CA SER A 462 14.31 11.49 16.85
C SER A 462 14.46 9.99 17.10
N ILE A 463 15.34 9.29 16.37
CA ILE A 463 15.55 7.84 16.45
C ILE A 463 17.01 7.49 16.74
N PRO A 464 17.32 6.27 17.25
CA PRO A 464 18.68 5.75 17.32
C PRO A 464 19.33 5.68 15.94
N ALA A 465 20.66 5.77 15.87
CA ALA A 465 21.41 5.57 14.64
C ALA A 465 21.09 4.21 14.02
N TRP A 466 20.70 4.22 12.76
CA TRP A 466 20.18 3.06 12.05
C TRP A 466 20.86 2.89 10.68
N GLU A 467 21.70 1.90 10.58
CA GLU A 467 22.37 1.56 9.33
C GLU A 467 21.47 0.73 8.41
N PRO A 468 21.65 0.78 7.09
CA PRO A 468 20.94 -0.11 6.18
C PRO A 468 21.30 -1.57 6.44
N SER A 469 20.38 -2.47 6.12
CA SER A 469 20.59 -3.90 6.20
C SER A 469 21.57 -4.39 5.14
N LYS A 470 22.31 -5.47 5.45
CA LYS A 470 23.27 -6.14 4.55
C LYS A 470 22.99 -7.64 4.53
N PRO A 471 23.49 -8.39 3.54
CA PRO A 471 23.36 -9.84 3.54
C PRO A 471 23.85 -10.47 4.84
N GLY A 472 22.96 -11.19 5.53
CA GLY A 472 23.25 -11.82 6.83
C GLY A 472 23.26 -10.87 8.04
N ASP A 473 23.09 -9.56 7.83
CA ASP A 473 23.08 -8.54 8.89
C ASP A 473 21.85 -7.63 8.71
N PHE A 474 20.67 -8.14 9.06
CA PHE A 474 19.41 -7.42 8.97
C PHE A 474 19.18 -6.60 10.23
N LYS A 475 18.92 -5.30 10.05
CA LYS A 475 18.70 -4.34 11.12
C LYS A 475 17.32 -3.72 10.96
N ALA A 476 16.41 -4.06 11.88
CA ALA A 476 15.08 -3.50 11.92
C ALA A 476 14.98 -2.39 12.99
N LEU A 477 14.44 -1.23 12.62
CA LEU A 477 14.01 -0.24 13.59
C LEU A 477 12.62 -0.64 14.09
N VAL A 478 12.52 -0.95 15.38
CA VAL A 478 11.26 -1.34 16.03
C VAL A 478 10.66 -0.10 16.68
N PHE A 479 9.62 0.46 16.07
CA PHE A 479 8.88 1.59 16.63
C PHE A 479 7.94 1.13 17.74
N GLY A 480 8.02 1.74 18.90
CA GLY A 480 7.21 1.39 20.07
C GLY A 480 7.38 2.39 21.20
N LYS A 481 6.88 2.04 22.40
CA LYS A 481 7.12 2.87 23.61
C LYS A 481 8.60 3.16 23.80
N GLU A 482 9.44 2.19 23.49
CA GLU A 482 10.90 2.31 23.39
C GLU A 482 11.32 1.91 21.96
N THR A 483 11.64 2.92 21.17
CA THR A 483 12.11 2.70 19.80
C THR A 483 13.57 2.31 19.78
N ALA A 484 13.91 1.18 19.15
CA ALA A 484 15.25 0.61 19.13
C ALA A 484 15.58 -0.08 17.81
N VAL A 485 16.86 -0.08 17.44
CA VAL A 485 17.37 -0.91 16.34
C VAL A 485 17.69 -2.30 16.87
N ARG A 486 17.10 -3.33 16.25
CA ARG A 486 17.35 -4.75 16.59
C ARG A 486 17.95 -5.48 15.40
N ARG A 487 18.87 -6.40 15.67
CA ARG A 487 19.64 -7.10 14.65
C ARG A 487 19.28 -8.59 14.62
N ASN A 488 18.79 -9.10 13.49
CA ASN A 488 18.43 -10.52 13.28
C ASN A 488 17.54 -11.11 14.39
N PHE A 489 16.77 -10.29 15.10
CA PHE A 489 16.27 -10.59 16.45
C PHE A 489 15.10 -11.58 16.50
N ASP A 490 14.27 -11.65 15.45
CA ASP A 490 13.08 -12.50 15.40
C ASP A 490 13.13 -13.57 14.29
N ALA A 491 14.31 -13.78 13.72
CA ALA A 491 14.46 -14.63 12.53
C ALA A 491 14.05 -16.07 12.79
N GLU A 492 14.59 -16.69 13.85
CA GLU A 492 14.30 -18.09 14.21
C GLU A 492 12.86 -18.26 14.68
N LEU A 493 12.34 -17.29 15.44
CA LEU A 493 10.95 -17.26 15.88
C LEU A 493 10.00 -17.26 14.67
N ASN A 494 10.26 -16.37 13.71
CA ASN A 494 9.44 -16.27 12.52
C ASN A 494 9.51 -17.56 11.68
N ASP A 495 10.70 -18.16 11.51
CA ASP A 495 10.87 -19.40 10.77
C ASP A 495 10.11 -20.57 11.43
N CYS A 496 10.11 -20.65 12.78
CA CYS A 496 9.32 -21.65 13.51
C CYS A 496 7.81 -21.47 13.30
N MET A 497 7.32 -20.23 13.40
CA MET A 497 5.89 -19.93 13.24
C MET A 497 5.43 -20.13 11.79
N ALA A 498 6.17 -19.61 10.83
CA ALA A 498 5.82 -19.70 9.41
C ALA A 498 5.84 -21.14 8.89
N GLY A 499 6.81 -21.96 9.33
CA GLY A 499 6.91 -23.36 8.91
C GLY A 499 5.67 -24.20 9.22
N GLU A 500 4.95 -23.86 10.31
CA GLU A 500 3.77 -24.61 10.77
C GLU A 500 2.43 -23.95 10.42
N LEU A 501 2.40 -22.62 10.31
CA LEU A 501 1.15 -21.86 10.34
C LEU A 501 0.93 -20.93 9.14
N LEU A 502 1.92 -20.73 8.27
CA LEU A 502 1.85 -19.74 7.19
C LEU A 502 0.63 -19.96 6.29
N GLU A 503 0.36 -21.19 5.87
CA GLU A 503 -0.78 -21.51 5.00
C GLU A 503 -2.11 -21.16 5.67
N LYS A 504 -2.24 -21.40 6.98
CA LYS A 504 -3.45 -21.07 7.76
C LYS A 504 -3.65 -19.57 7.85
N GLN A 505 -2.59 -18.79 8.06
CA GLN A 505 -2.68 -17.33 8.12
C GLN A 505 -3.02 -16.72 6.77
N VAL A 506 -2.40 -17.22 5.69
CA VAL A 506 -2.73 -16.79 4.33
C VAL A 506 -4.20 -17.07 4.02
N GLN A 507 -4.70 -18.26 4.35
CA GLN A 507 -6.11 -18.61 4.14
C GLN A 507 -7.03 -17.71 4.97
N PHE A 508 -6.70 -17.45 6.24
CA PHE A 508 -7.45 -16.55 7.11
C PHE A 508 -7.53 -15.13 6.54
N MET A 509 -6.40 -14.60 6.05
CA MET A 509 -6.36 -13.28 5.40
C MET A 509 -7.30 -13.23 4.18
N TYR A 510 -7.25 -14.24 3.30
CA TYR A 510 -8.13 -14.29 2.13
C TYR A 510 -9.61 -14.37 2.52
N ASP A 511 -9.95 -15.15 3.54
CA ASP A 511 -11.31 -15.27 4.01
C ASP A 511 -11.81 -13.98 4.67
N SER A 512 -10.96 -13.27 5.40
CA SER A 512 -11.25 -11.97 6.02
C SER A 512 -11.51 -10.88 4.96
N VAL A 513 -10.63 -10.78 3.97
CA VAL A 513 -10.76 -9.80 2.88
C VAL A 513 -11.94 -10.12 1.96
N SER A 514 -12.28 -11.41 1.79
CA SER A 514 -13.39 -11.83 0.93
C SER A 514 -14.76 -11.83 1.62
N GLY A 515 -14.86 -11.39 2.89
CA GLY A 515 -16.12 -11.33 3.64
C GLY A 515 -16.68 -12.70 4.06
N ARG A 516 -15.86 -13.76 4.07
CA ARG A 516 -16.31 -15.12 4.45
C ARG A 516 -16.27 -15.39 5.96
N ILE A 517 -15.67 -14.49 6.73
CA ILE A 517 -15.67 -14.57 8.21
C ILE A 517 -16.79 -13.67 8.70
N GLY A 518 -17.96 -14.21 8.94
CA GLY A 518 -19.11 -13.44 9.44
C GLY A 518 -20.47 -14.08 9.17
N GLY A 519 -20.52 -15.36 8.86
CA GLY A 519 -21.74 -16.14 8.74
C GLY A 519 -21.94 -17.09 9.91
#